data_b41aec6ffbdcfb330fac4ad9f185110f
#
_entry.id   b41aec6ffbdcfb330fac4ad9f185110f
#
_cell.length_a   1.000
_cell.length_b   1.000
_cell.length_c   1.000
_cell.angle_alpha   90.00
_cell.angle_beta   90.00
_cell.angle_gamma   90.00
#
_symmetry.space_group_name_H-M   'P 1'
#
loop_
_entity.id
_entity.type
_entity.pdbx_description
1 polymer ?
#
loop_
_entity_poly.entity_id
_entity_poly.type
_entity_poly.pdbx_seq_one_letter_code
_entity_poly.pdbx_strand_id
1 'polypeptide(L)'
;MTLEVVGRRTGRITRFPLGMADWQGDWYLVPMLGENCNWVRNVRAADGLVTIRHGRTRLCRLVEVPVDERAPILKRYLATVPGARPHVPVDRHAPLSEFAAIAAQYPAFRIETAPVR
;
A
#
# COMPACT_ATOMS: atom_id res chain seq x y z
N MET A 1 -1.41 -10.80 -3.85
CA MET A 1 -0.43 -10.37 -4.87
C MET A 1 0.97 -10.32 -4.28
N THR A 2 1.98 -10.28 -5.13
CA THR A 2 3.38 -10.15 -4.69
C THR A 2 3.96 -8.84 -5.21
N LEU A 3 4.48 -8.03 -4.28
CA LEU A 3 5.21 -6.81 -4.60
C LEU A 3 6.69 -7.13 -4.71
N GLU A 4 7.32 -6.69 -5.79
CA GLU A 4 8.77 -6.75 -5.96
C GLU A 4 9.33 -5.34 -6.05
N VAL A 5 10.31 -5.03 -5.20
CA VAL A 5 10.98 -3.73 -5.19
C VAL A 5 12.46 -3.90 -4.90
N VAL A 6 13.28 -3.04 -5.47
CA VAL A 6 14.72 -3.04 -5.23
C VAL A 6 14.98 -2.60 -3.79
N GLY A 7 15.78 -3.39 -3.06
CA GLY A 7 16.22 -3.02 -1.72
C GLY A 7 17.17 -1.82 -1.77
N ARG A 8 16.84 -0.77 -1.04
CA ARG A 8 17.59 0.51 -1.06
C ARG A 8 19.04 0.39 -0.57
N ARG A 9 19.33 -0.64 0.22
CA ARG A 9 20.67 -0.82 0.80
C ARG A 9 21.51 -1.82 0.02
N THR A 10 20.89 -2.88 -0.52
CA THR A 10 21.62 -3.99 -1.15
C THR A 10 21.54 -3.98 -2.67
N GLY A 11 20.59 -3.28 -3.25
CA GLY A 11 20.30 -3.33 -4.68
C GLY A 11 19.62 -4.64 -5.13
N ARG A 12 19.34 -5.56 -4.21
CA ARG A 12 18.67 -6.82 -4.50
C ARG A 12 17.17 -6.65 -4.52
N ILE A 13 16.50 -7.45 -5.33
CA ILE A 13 15.04 -7.46 -5.38
C ILE A 13 14.50 -8.11 -4.12
N THR A 14 13.59 -7.41 -3.45
CA THR A 14 12.84 -7.93 -2.31
C THR A 14 11.41 -8.23 -2.74
N ARG A 15 10.81 -9.27 -2.17
CA ARG A 15 9.45 -9.73 -2.50
C ARG A 15 8.62 -9.83 -1.25
N PHE A 16 7.38 -9.33 -1.33
CA PHE A 16 6.43 -9.39 -0.22
C PHE A 16 5.03 -9.76 -0.71
N PRO A 17 4.35 -10.72 -0.06
CA PRO A 17 2.93 -10.93 -0.31
C PRO A 17 2.14 -9.80 0.36
N LEU A 18 1.23 -9.19 -0.37
CA LEU A 18 0.40 -8.10 0.13
C LEU A 18 -1.04 -8.28 -0.34
N GLY A 19 -2.00 -7.79 0.47
CA GLY A 19 -3.36 -7.62 0.05
C GLY A 19 -3.55 -6.28 -0.67
N MET A 20 -4.45 -6.24 -1.64
CA MET A 20 -4.84 -5.01 -2.32
C MET A 20 -6.24 -4.59 -1.89
N ALA A 21 -6.47 -3.29 -1.82
CA ALA A 21 -7.79 -2.72 -1.60
C ALA A 21 -8.23 -1.93 -2.83
N ASP A 22 -9.48 -2.11 -3.22
CA ASP A 22 -10.09 -1.32 -4.29
C ASP A 22 -10.87 -0.15 -3.70
N TRP A 23 -10.76 1.02 -4.34
CA TRP A 23 -11.52 2.20 -3.94
C TRP A 23 -11.70 3.11 -5.15
N GLN A 24 -12.96 3.40 -5.48
CA GLN A 24 -13.32 4.34 -6.57
C GLN A 24 -12.61 4.06 -7.90
N GLY A 25 -12.52 2.79 -8.28
CA GLY A 25 -11.94 2.38 -9.56
C GLY A 25 -10.44 2.19 -9.59
N ASP A 26 -9.74 2.48 -8.49
CA ASP A 26 -8.29 2.26 -8.36
C ASP A 26 -7.98 1.16 -7.37
N TRP A 27 -6.75 0.64 -7.44
CA TRP A 27 -6.22 -0.33 -6.50
C TRP A 27 -5.13 0.32 -5.65
N TYR A 28 -5.09 -0.09 -4.37
CA TYR A 28 -4.20 0.51 -3.38
C TYR A 28 -3.47 -0.54 -2.57
N LEU A 29 -2.25 -0.21 -2.16
CA LEU A 29 -1.46 -0.97 -1.18
C LEU A 29 -1.33 -0.16 0.10
N VAL A 30 -1.46 -0.86 1.24
CA VAL A 30 -1.32 -0.26 2.56
C VAL A 30 -0.39 -1.14 3.40
N PRO A 31 0.62 -0.57 4.09
CA PRO A 31 1.43 -1.34 5.02
C PRO A 31 0.66 -1.60 6.31
N MET A 32 0.28 -2.84 6.57
CA MET A 32 -0.45 -3.17 7.81
C MET A 32 0.37 -2.92 9.09
N LEU A 33 1.69 -2.92 8.99
CA LEU A 33 2.59 -2.63 10.11
C LEU A 33 3.00 -1.16 10.18
N GLY A 34 2.44 -0.32 9.33
CA GLY A 34 2.65 1.12 9.37
C GLY A 34 3.81 1.64 8.51
N GLU A 35 4.06 2.93 8.65
CA GLU A 35 4.97 3.72 7.81
C GLU A 35 6.42 3.23 7.83
N ASN A 36 6.86 2.58 8.91
CA ASN A 36 8.26 2.22 9.09
C ASN A 36 8.65 0.86 8.50
N CYS A 37 7.75 0.21 7.75
CA CYS A 37 8.05 -1.04 7.06
C CYS A 37 9.18 -0.86 6.05
N ASN A 38 10.01 -1.90 5.89
CA ASN A 38 11.09 -1.89 4.91
C ASN A 38 10.60 -1.71 3.48
N TRP A 39 9.49 -2.36 3.11
CA TRP A 39 9.01 -2.24 1.74
C TRP A 39 8.56 -0.81 1.40
N VAL A 40 7.99 -0.09 2.37
CA VAL A 40 7.61 1.32 2.19
C VAL A 40 8.84 2.18 1.94
N ARG A 41 9.88 1.98 2.73
CA ARG A 41 11.14 2.71 2.55
C ARG A 41 11.80 2.41 1.21
N ASN A 42 11.78 1.14 0.79
CA ASN A 42 12.32 0.72 -0.49
C ASN A 42 11.53 1.33 -1.66
N VAL A 43 10.21 1.36 -1.56
CA VAL A 43 9.34 1.99 -2.57
C VAL A 43 9.65 3.48 -2.71
N ARG A 44 9.78 4.19 -1.60
CA ARG A 44 10.11 5.62 -1.61
C ARG A 44 11.48 5.87 -2.23
N ALA A 45 12.46 5.04 -1.89
CA ALA A 45 13.81 5.13 -2.46
C ALA A 45 13.85 4.82 -3.96
N ALA A 46 12.93 3.99 -4.45
CA ALA A 46 12.80 3.65 -5.86
C ALA A 46 11.87 4.61 -6.63
N ASP A 47 11.47 5.71 -6.01
CA ASP A 47 10.54 6.69 -6.60
C ASP A 47 9.22 6.04 -7.04
N GLY A 48 8.74 5.08 -6.26
CA GLY A 48 7.49 4.36 -6.51
C GLY A 48 7.57 3.25 -7.56
N LEU A 49 8.71 3.04 -8.20
CA LEU A 49 8.83 2.06 -9.28
C LEU A 49 8.94 0.65 -8.70
N VAL A 50 7.99 -0.21 -9.05
CA VAL A 50 7.86 -1.57 -8.52
C VAL A 50 7.38 -2.53 -9.60
N THR A 51 7.51 -3.82 -9.31
CA THR A 51 6.87 -4.87 -10.10
C THR A 51 5.79 -5.54 -9.25
N ILE A 52 4.62 -5.74 -9.81
CA ILE A 52 3.50 -6.41 -9.14
C ILE A 52 3.17 -7.69 -9.89
N ARG A 53 3.09 -8.79 -9.13
CA ARG A 53 2.63 -10.09 -9.63
C ARG A 53 1.25 -10.39 -9.05
N HIS A 54 0.27 -10.45 -9.93
CA HIS A 54 -1.10 -10.86 -9.61
C HIS A 54 -1.68 -11.52 -10.86
N GLY A 55 -1.41 -12.83 -11.02
CA GLY A 55 -1.64 -13.54 -12.27
C GLY A 55 -0.60 -13.15 -13.33
N ARG A 56 -0.53 -11.89 -13.68
CA ARG A 56 0.49 -11.33 -14.57
C ARG A 56 1.54 -10.56 -13.78
N THR A 57 2.72 -10.42 -14.38
CA THR A 57 3.78 -9.56 -13.87
C THR A 57 3.72 -8.22 -14.59
N ARG A 58 3.62 -7.12 -13.85
CA ARG A 58 3.52 -5.77 -14.41
C ARG A 58 4.46 -4.82 -13.72
N LEU A 59 5.14 -3.99 -14.51
CA LEU A 59 5.86 -2.84 -14.00
C LEU A 59 4.84 -1.75 -13.66
N CYS A 60 4.89 -1.25 -12.44
CA CYS A 60 3.94 -0.26 -11.92
C CYS A 60 4.67 0.88 -11.24
N ARG A 61 3.96 1.98 -11.05
CA ARG A 61 4.38 3.05 -10.16
C ARG A 61 3.39 3.16 -9.01
N LEU A 62 3.90 3.17 -7.79
CA LEU A 62 3.11 3.42 -6.60
C LEU A 62 3.13 4.92 -6.31
N VAL A 63 1.95 5.52 -6.27
CA VAL A 63 1.78 6.96 -5.99
C VAL A 63 1.23 7.10 -4.58
N GLU A 64 1.99 7.73 -3.72
CA GLU A 64 1.58 7.91 -2.33
C GLU A 64 0.41 8.88 -2.23
N VAL A 65 -0.65 8.45 -1.55
CA VAL A 65 -1.87 9.24 -1.38
C VAL A 65 -1.64 10.30 -0.30
N PRO A 66 -2.06 11.55 -0.50
CA PRO A 66 -1.98 12.58 0.55
C PRO A 66 -2.68 12.13 1.83
N VAL A 67 -2.14 12.54 2.97
CA VAL A 67 -2.63 12.11 4.30
C VAL A 67 -4.13 12.34 4.48
N ASP A 68 -4.62 13.49 4.05
CA ASP A 68 -6.02 13.88 4.20
C ASP A 68 -6.99 13.11 3.30
N GLU A 69 -6.48 12.32 2.35
CA GLU A 69 -7.29 11.50 1.45
C GLU A 69 -7.25 10.00 1.80
N ARG A 70 -6.49 9.61 2.80
CA ARG A 70 -6.25 8.19 3.12
C ARG A 70 -7.38 7.50 3.87
N ALA A 71 -8.15 8.21 4.67
CA ALA A 71 -9.13 7.61 5.59
C ALA A 71 -10.09 6.61 4.93
N PRO A 72 -10.79 6.93 3.83
CA PRO A 72 -11.68 5.97 3.20
C PRO A 72 -10.95 4.75 2.62
N ILE A 73 -9.73 4.94 2.13
CA ILE A 73 -8.90 3.85 1.61
C ILE A 73 -8.50 2.90 2.74
N LEU A 74 -8.08 3.43 3.89
CA LEU A 74 -7.74 2.62 5.06
C LEU A 74 -8.93 1.82 5.57
N LYS A 75 -10.10 2.43 5.60
CA LYS A 75 -11.34 1.75 6.00
C LYS A 75 -11.66 0.61 5.03
N ARG A 76 -11.58 0.85 3.74
CA ARG A 76 -11.79 -0.17 2.70
C ARG A 76 -10.76 -1.30 2.81
N TYR A 77 -9.52 -0.96 3.09
CA TYR A 77 -8.44 -1.92 3.28
C TYR A 77 -8.76 -2.90 4.43
N LEU A 78 -9.17 -2.40 5.60
CA LEU A 78 -9.54 -3.28 6.71
C LEU A 78 -10.78 -4.11 6.41
N ALA A 79 -11.71 -3.63 5.60
CA ALA A 79 -12.89 -4.37 5.21
C ALA A 79 -12.56 -5.54 4.28
N THR A 80 -11.53 -5.41 3.44
CA THR A 80 -11.22 -6.38 2.39
C THR A 80 -9.98 -7.24 2.66
N VAL A 81 -9.15 -6.86 3.63
CA VAL A 81 -7.92 -7.59 3.99
C VAL A 81 -7.97 -7.99 5.46
N PRO A 82 -8.61 -9.12 5.81
CA PRO A 82 -8.79 -9.52 7.21
C PRO A 82 -7.49 -9.67 8.00
N GLY A 83 -6.42 -10.10 7.34
CA GLY A 83 -5.11 -10.28 7.99
C GLY A 83 -4.51 -9.00 8.53
N ALA A 84 -4.94 -7.84 8.06
CA ALA A 84 -4.47 -6.54 8.53
C ALA A 84 -5.14 -6.08 9.82
N ARG A 85 -6.32 -6.59 10.12
CA ARG A 85 -7.16 -6.11 11.25
C ARG A 85 -6.47 -6.13 12.60
N PRO A 86 -5.72 -7.18 12.98
CA PRO A 86 -5.05 -7.19 14.29
C PRO A 86 -3.90 -6.18 14.38
N HIS A 87 -3.42 -5.64 13.28
CA HIS A 87 -2.24 -4.76 13.24
C HIS A 87 -2.60 -3.29 13.20
N VAL A 88 -3.84 -2.94 12.87
CA VAL A 88 -4.28 -1.55 12.78
C VAL A 88 -5.16 -1.22 13.97
N PRO A 89 -4.85 -0.13 14.73
CA PRO A 89 -5.49 0.14 16.01
C PRO A 89 -6.89 0.80 15.90
N VAL A 90 -7.60 0.56 14.81
CA VAL A 90 -8.95 1.07 14.57
C VAL A 90 -9.82 -0.08 14.11
N ASP A 91 -11.04 -0.16 14.62
CA ASP A 91 -12.01 -1.18 14.21
C ASP A 91 -12.49 -0.89 12.78
N ARG A 92 -12.65 -1.96 11.98
CA ARG A 92 -13.08 -1.84 10.58
C ARG A 92 -14.43 -1.13 10.39
N HIS A 93 -15.26 -1.10 11.41
CA HIS A 93 -16.59 -0.45 11.39
C HIS A 93 -16.56 0.96 11.96
N ALA A 94 -15.40 1.43 12.43
CA ALA A 94 -15.26 2.77 13.00
C ALA A 94 -15.57 3.86 11.98
N PRO A 95 -15.97 5.05 12.42
CA PRO A 95 -16.21 6.17 11.52
C PRO A 95 -14.90 6.66 10.87
N LEU A 96 -15.01 7.35 9.76
CA LEU A 96 -13.84 7.84 9.00
C LEU A 96 -12.93 8.74 9.83
N SER A 97 -13.47 9.46 10.81
CA SER A 97 -12.66 10.33 11.69
C SER A 97 -11.59 9.57 12.46
N GLU A 98 -11.86 8.31 12.85
CA GLU A 98 -10.86 7.49 13.53
C GLU A 98 -9.77 7.00 12.58
N PHE A 99 -10.11 6.74 11.32
CA PHE A 99 -9.11 6.42 10.30
C PHE A 99 -8.28 7.64 9.94
N ALA A 100 -8.89 8.82 9.90
CA ALA A 100 -8.18 10.07 9.66
C ALA A 100 -7.15 10.35 10.78
N ALA A 101 -7.46 9.98 12.01
CA ALA A 101 -6.57 10.19 13.15
C ALA A 101 -5.27 9.39 13.06
N ILE A 102 -5.27 8.25 12.37
CA ILE A 102 -4.09 7.39 12.21
C ILE A 102 -3.46 7.48 10.82
N ALA A 103 -4.02 8.27 9.93
CA ALA A 103 -3.65 8.27 8.51
C ALA A 103 -2.18 8.63 8.27
N ALA A 104 -1.56 9.47 9.11
CA ALA A 104 -0.15 9.81 8.96
C ALA A 104 0.77 8.60 9.17
N GLN A 105 0.35 7.61 9.95
CA GLN A 105 1.14 6.42 10.29
C GLN A 105 0.90 5.26 9.33
N TYR A 106 -0.12 5.33 8.50
CA TYR A 106 -0.50 4.29 7.55
C TYR A 106 -0.59 4.87 6.15
N PRO A 107 0.53 4.94 5.43
CA PRO A 107 0.50 5.42 4.05
C PRO A 107 -0.34 4.49 3.17
N ALA A 108 -0.95 5.08 2.15
CA ALA A 108 -1.64 4.33 1.12
C ALA A 108 -1.01 4.70 -0.22
N PHE A 109 -0.80 3.70 -1.06
CA PHE A 109 -0.21 3.88 -2.37
C PHE A 109 -1.19 3.44 -3.45
N ARG A 110 -1.50 4.35 -4.37
CA ARG A 110 -2.31 4.02 -5.54
C ARG A 110 -1.42 3.33 -6.57
N ILE A 111 -1.90 2.22 -7.09
CA ILE A 111 -1.19 1.47 -8.13
C ILE A 111 -1.48 2.09 -9.49
N GLU A 112 -0.43 2.54 -10.16
CA GLU A 112 -0.47 3.10 -11.50
C GLU A 112 0.31 2.16 -12.43
N THR A 113 -0.36 1.62 -13.44
CA THR A 113 0.34 0.77 -14.42
C THR A 113 1.27 1.65 -15.24
N ALA A 114 2.55 1.26 -15.33
CA ALA A 114 3.51 2.01 -16.13
C ALA A 114 3.09 1.99 -17.61
N PRO A 115 3.30 3.11 -18.34
CA PRO A 115 2.96 3.15 -19.76
C PRO A 115 3.75 2.08 -20.52
N VAL A 116 3.06 1.36 -21.39
CA VAL A 116 3.70 0.42 -22.32
C VAL A 116 4.17 1.22 -23.54
N ARG A 117 5.43 1.06 -23.87
CA ARG A 117 6.00 1.69 -25.04
C ARG A 117 6.44 0.65 -26.06
#